data_919442e9a0f5e30a50d19856ef49a314
#
_entry.id   919442e9a0f5e30a50d19856ef49a314
#
_cell.length_a   1.000
_cell.length_b   1.000
_cell.length_c   1.000
_cell.angle_alpha   90.00
_cell.angle_beta   90.00
_cell.angle_gamma   90.00
#
_symmetry.space_group_name_H-M   'P 1'
#
loop_
_entity.id
_entity.type
_entity.pdbx_description
1 polymer ?
#
loop_
_entity_poly.entity_id
_entity_poly.type
_entity_poly.pdbx_seq_one_letter_code
_entity_poly.pdbx_strand_id
1 'polypeptide(L)'
;MLNIMTVEDNLSYREALKNNLLSQLPSTKIIEAANGDEAFRRLSSNPTDFVFMDISLPGENGLELTRKIKAKYKDVTIAMLTSYDMEEYREAAARCGADCFIIKDSIKWGQISAMIRCFQRAKDSLGLKPSCVRLASEGSPR
;
A
#
# COMPACT_ATOMS: atom_id res chain seq x y z
N MET A 1 1.24 -17.66 3.38
CA MET A 1 0.26 -16.69 3.90
C MET A 1 0.69 -15.29 3.53
N LEU A 2 -0.22 -14.49 3.04
CA LEU A 2 0.05 -13.11 2.67
C LEU A 2 -0.02 -12.21 3.90
N ASN A 3 1.00 -11.40 4.10
CA ASN A 3 1.07 -10.46 5.21
C ASN A 3 0.97 -9.04 4.67
N ILE A 4 -0.06 -8.32 5.07
CA ILE A 4 -0.32 -6.95 4.61
C ILE A 4 -0.29 -6.02 5.80
N MET A 5 0.44 -4.91 5.65
CA MET A 5 0.44 -3.85 6.66
C MET A 5 -0.38 -2.67 6.16
N THR A 6 -1.18 -2.08 7.05
CA THR A 6 -1.89 -0.85 6.75
C THR A 6 -1.34 0.24 7.64
N VAL A 7 -0.88 1.34 7.05
CA VAL A 7 -0.36 2.48 7.78
C VAL A 7 -1.30 3.65 7.54
N GLU A 8 -2.15 3.90 8.52
CA GLU A 8 -3.25 4.85 8.39
C GLU A 8 -3.64 5.34 9.79
N ASP A 9 -3.63 6.65 10.00
CA ASP A 9 -3.95 7.19 11.31
C ASP A 9 -5.46 7.34 11.56
N ASN A 10 -6.27 7.38 10.52
CA ASN A 10 -7.72 7.45 10.67
C ASN A 10 -8.25 6.05 10.97
N LEU A 11 -8.74 5.87 12.19
CA LEU A 11 -9.18 4.55 12.65
C LEU A 11 -10.32 3.99 11.80
N SER A 12 -11.30 4.82 11.46
CA SER A 12 -12.44 4.36 10.68
C SER A 12 -12.03 3.88 9.31
N TYR A 13 -11.16 4.62 8.63
CA TYR A 13 -10.68 4.20 7.32
C TYR A 13 -9.82 2.95 7.43
N ARG A 14 -8.97 2.90 8.44
CA ARG A 14 -8.09 1.73 8.63
C ARG A 14 -8.91 0.47 8.86
N GLU A 15 -9.99 0.56 9.65
CA GLU A 15 -10.86 -0.60 9.87
C GLU A 15 -11.62 -1.00 8.62
N ALA A 16 -12.08 -0.02 7.85
CA ALA A 16 -12.76 -0.32 6.60
C ALA A 16 -11.81 -1.01 5.61
N LEU A 17 -10.59 -0.52 5.53
CA LEU A 17 -9.57 -1.11 4.67
C LEU A 17 -9.28 -2.56 5.09
N LYS A 18 -9.07 -2.76 6.38
CA LYS A 18 -8.81 -4.10 6.92
C LYS A 18 -9.96 -5.05 6.62
N ASN A 19 -11.19 -4.62 6.89
CA ASN A 19 -12.35 -5.48 6.69
C ASN A 19 -12.56 -5.83 5.23
N ASN A 20 -12.35 -4.88 4.34
CA ASN A 20 -12.47 -5.16 2.91
C ASN A 20 -11.37 -6.07 2.41
N LEU A 21 -10.15 -5.90 2.90
CA LEU A 21 -9.05 -6.79 2.52
C LEU A 21 -9.34 -8.21 2.98
N LEU A 22 -9.79 -8.38 4.22
CA LEU A 22 -10.09 -9.71 4.74
C LEU A 22 -11.29 -10.34 4.05
N SER A 23 -12.26 -9.54 3.64
CA SER A 23 -13.40 -10.05 2.87
C SER A 23 -12.96 -10.61 1.53
N GLN A 24 -12.03 -9.96 0.86
CA GLN A 24 -11.54 -10.38 -0.45
C GLN A 24 -10.46 -11.45 -0.35
N LEU A 25 -9.66 -11.42 0.70
CA LEU A 25 -8.51 -12.30 0.88
C LEU A 25 -8.51 -12.83 2.32
N PRO A 26 -9.38 -13.80 2.62
CA PRO A 26 -9.63 -14.20 4.01
C PRO A 26 -8.43 -14.78 4.75
N SER A 27 -7.46 -15.35 4.02
CA SER A 27 -6.29 -15.97 4.66
C SER A 27 -5.16 -14.98 4.92
N THR A 28 -5.40 -13.70 4.71
CA THR A 28 -4.38 -12.68 4.87
C THR A 28 -4.20 -12.31 6.33
N LYS A 29 -2.97 -12.07 6.74
CA LYS A 29 -2.67 -11.48 8.04
C LYS A 29 -2.54 -9.98 7.86
N ILE A 30 -3.32 -9.22 8.64
CA ILE A 30 -3.29 -7.76 8.58
C ILE A 30 -2.52 -7.23 9.79
N ILE A 31 -1.52 -6.40 9.53
CA ILE A 31 -0.72 -5.73 10.53
C ILE A 31 -1.06 -4.24 10.45
N GLU A 32 -1.44 -3.62 11.56
CA GLU A 32 -1.88 -2.25 11.56
C GLU A 32 -0.87 -1.33 12.22
N ALA A 33 -0.71 -0.14 11.65
CA ALA A 33 0.14 0.90 12.21
C ALA A 33 -0.55 2.23 12.02
N ALA A 34 -0.50 3.09 13.04
CA ALA A 34 -1.15 4.40 12.98
C ALA A 34 -0.19 5.52 12.59
N ASN A 35 1.11 5.25 12.58
CA ASN A 35 2.12 6.27 12.25
C ASN A 35 3.41 5.58 11.80
N GLY A 36 4.40 6.41 11.42
CA GLY A 36 5.64 5.88 10.88
C GLY A 36 6.49 5.10 11.87
N ASP A 37 6.56 5.57 13.11
CA ASP A 37 7.33 4.86 14.13
C ASP A 37 6.77 3.47 14.38
N GLU A 38 5.46 3.37 14.47
CA GLU A 38 4.81 2.09 14.67
C GLU A 38 5.03 1.18 13.46
N ALA A 39 4.96 1.76 12.25
CA ALA A 39 5.17 0.98 11.03
C ALA A 39 6.57 0.35 11.01
N PHE A 40 7.59 1.13 11.30
CA PHE A 40 8.96 0.59 11.33
C PHE A 40 9.13 -0.46 12.41
N ARG A 41 8.58 -0.22 13.59
CA ARG A 41 8.68 -1.19 14.68
C ARG A 41 8.03 -2.50 14.30
N ARG A 42 6.85 -2.44 13.67
CA ARG A 42 6.15 -3.66 13.30
C ARG A 42 6.79 -4.37 12.11
N LEU A 43 7.36 -3.60 11.18
CA LEU A 43 8.08 -4.21 10.06
C LEU A 43 9.28 -5.03 10.52
N SER A 44 9.96 -4.58 11.57
CA SER A 44 11.13 -5.29 12.08
C SER A 44 10.76 -6.61 12.73
N SER A 45 9.51 -6.77 13.16
CA SER A 45 9.06 -7.97 13.86
C SER A 45 8.14 -8.85 13.03
N ASN A 46 7.68 -8.38 11.89
CA ASN A 46 6.71 -9.09 11.08
C ASN A 46 7.12 -9.10 9.62
N PRO A 47 7.33 -10.27 9.03
CA PRO A 47 7.54 -10.34 7.58
C PRO A 47 6.33 -9.74 6.89
N THR A 48 6.57 -8.83 5.97
CA THR A 48 5.49 -8.09 5.32
C THR A 48 5.67 -8.14 3.81
N ASP A 49 4.59 -8.48 3.11
CA ASP A 49 4.62 -8.58 1.65
C ASP A 49 4.11 -7.31 0.99
N PHE A 50 3.14 -6.65 1.60
CA PHE A 50 2.44 -5.54 0.99
C PHE A 50 2.11 -4.51 2.05
N VAL A 51 2.30 -3.23 1.71
CA VAL A 51 1.99 -2.12 2.62
C VAL A 51 1.06 -1.14 1.93
N PHE A 52 -0.04 -0.81 2.59
CA PHE A 52 -0.88 0.32 2.19
C PHE A 52 -0.48 1.51 3.03
N MET A 53 -0.02 2.57 2.39
CA MET A 53 0.61 3.70 3.05
C MET A 53 -0.17 5.00 2.79
N ASP A 54 -0.72 5.60 3.84
CA ASP A 54 -1.33 6.91 3.73
C ASP A 54 -0.24 7.96 3.57
N ILE A 55 -0.44 8.90 2.65
CA ILE A 55 0.50 10.00 2.49
C ILE A 55 0.46 10.94 3.70
N SER A 56 -0.74 11.24 4.18
CA SER A 56 -0.93 12.23 5.25
C SER A 56 -0.92 11.56 6.62
N LEU A 57 0.27 11.30 7.15
CA LEU A 57 0.42 10.72 8.47
C LEU A 57 0.90 11.77 9.47
N PRO A 58 0.56 11.60 10.77
CA PRO A 58 1.09 12.51 11.77
C PRO A 58 2.60 12.36 11.93
N GLY A 59 3.29 13.47 12.04
CA GLY A 59 4.73 13.50 12.26
C GLY A 59 5.55 13.38 11.00
N GLU A 60 5.38 12.32 10.26
CA GLU A 60 6.18 12.07 9.06
C GLU A 60 5.25 11.70 7.92
N ASN A 61 5.41 12.33 6.74
CA ASN A 61 4.51 12.01 5.65
C ASN A 61 4.86 10.65 5.04
N GLY A 62 3.85 10.05 4.40
CA GLY A 62 3.99 8.70 3.86
C GLY A 62 4.96 8.58 2.71
N LEU A 63 5.22 9.67 1.99
CA LEU A 63 6.18 9.65 0.90
C LEU A 63 7.59 9.40 1.42
N GLU A 64 7.98 10.16 2.44
CA GLU A 64 9.29 10.00 3.04
C GLU A 64 9.42 8.65 3.71
N LEU A 65 8.36 8.22 4.39
CA LEU A 65 8.35 6.92 5.04
C LEU A 65 8.49 5.79 4.02
N THR A 66 7.82 5.91 2.87
CA THR A 66 7.94 4.93 1.78
C THR A 66 9.39 4.84 1.31
N ARG A 67 10.05 5.98 1.12
CA ARG A 67 11.45 5.98 0.70
C ARG A 67 12.33 5.23 1.69
N LYS A 68 12.12 5.47 2.98
CA LYS A 68 12.89 4.81 4.03
C LYS A 68 12.62 3.32 4.07
N ILE A 69 11.36 2.93 3.95
CA ILE A 69 11.00 1.50 3.99
C ILE A 69 11.59 0.77 2.80
N LYS A 70 11.49 1.34 1.60
CA LYS A 70 12.02 0.70 0.41
C LYS A 70 13.55 0.58 0.45
N ALA A 71 14.22 1.52 1.10
CA ALA A 71 15.66 1.45 1.25
C ALA A 71 16.09 0.25 2.11
N LYS A 72 15.29 -0.10 3.10
CA LYS A 72 15.61 -1.17 4.03
C LYS A 72 14.96 -2.50 3.66
N TYR A 73 13.71 -2.46 3.19
CA TYR A 73 12.93 -3.65 2.84
C TYR A 73 12.58 -3.59 1.37
N LYS A 74 13.54 -3.97 0.53
CA LYS A 74 13.43 -3.76 -0.92
C LYS A 74 12.36 -4.57 -1.59
N ASP A 75 12.01 -5.72 -1.01
CA ASP A 75 11.04 -6.63 -1.62
C ASP A 75 9.59 -6.34 -1.25
N VAL A 76 9.38 -5.42 -0.33
CA VAL A 76 8.03 -5.04 0.07
C VAL A 76 7.36 -4.23 -1.06
N THR A 77 6.11 -4.55 -1.35
CA THR A 77 5.32 -3.79 -2.32
C THR A 77 4.54 -2.73 -1.57
N ILE A 78 4.64 -1.48 -1.99
CA ILE A 78 3.97 -0.37 -1.30
C ILE A 78 2.96 0.31 -2.22
N ALA A 79 1.72 0.37 -1.77
CA ALA A 79 0.65 1.10 -2.43
C ALA A 79 0.34 2.36 -1.61
N MET A 80 0.50 3.52 -2.24
CA MET A 80 0.17 4.78 -1.58
C MET A 80 -1.33 4.99 -1.59
N LEU A 81 -1.85 5.51 -0.48
CA LEU A 81 -3.26 5.90 -0.36
C LEU A 81 -3.32 7.40 -0.12
N THR A 82 -4.21 8.10 -0.82
CA THR A 82 -4.38 9.53 -0.61
C THR A 82 -5.77 9.97 -1.03
N SER A 83 -6.26 11.04 -0.39
CA SER A 83 -7.51 11.66 -0.80
C SER A 83 -7.31 12.64 -1.95
N TYR A 84 -6.06 12.88 -2.34
CA TYR A 84 -5.73 13.92 -3.32
C TYR A 84 -5.25 13.30 -4.64
N ASP A 85 -6.05 13.48 -5.70
CA ASP A 85 -5.68 13.01 -7.02
C ASP A 85 -4.91 14.13 -7.73
N MET A 86 -3.63 14.26 -7.38
CA MET A 86 -2.76 15.29 -7.91
C MET A 86 -1.54 14.67 -8.54
N GLU A 87 -1.18 15.16 -9.72
CA GLU A 87 -0.05 14.61 -10.46
C GLU A 87 1.25 14.73 -9.68
N GLU A 88 1.41 15.82 -8.92
CA GLU A 88 2.61 15.99 -8.10
C GLU A 88 2.76 14.86 -7.08
N TYR A 89 1.67 14.41 -6.49
CA TYR A 89 1.72 13.31 -5.54
C TYR A 89 2.01 11.98 -6.23
N ARG A 90 1.46 11.78 -7.43
CA ARG A 90 1.74 10.56 -8.19
C ARG A 90 3.21 10.47 -8.54
N GLU A 91 3.78 11.58 -9.02
CA GLU A 91 5.19 11.61 -9.39
C GLU A 91 6.07 11.44 -8.17
N ALA A 92 5.73 12.11 -7.07
CA ALA A 92 6.51 11.99 -5.84
C ALA A 92 6.47 10.56 -5.29
N ALA A 93 5.30 9.92 -5.35
CA ALA A 93 5.17 8.54 -4.90
C ALA A 93 6.05 7.61 -5.72
N ALA A 94 6.04 7.77 -7.03
CA ALA A 94 6.88 6.95 -7.90
C ALA A 94 8.36 7.17 -7.60
N ARG A 95 8.77 8.41 -7.39
CA ARG A 95 10.17 8.72 -7.07
C ARG A 95 10.59 8.13 -5.73
N CYS A 96 9.65 8.02 -4.79
CA CYS A 96 9.95 7.42 -3.48
C CYS A 96 9.97 5.90 -3.51
N GLY A 97 9.62 5.29 -4.62
CA GLY A 97 9.65 3.85 -4.77
C GLY A 97 8.31 3.16 -4.57
N ALA A 98 7.21 3.91 -4.49
CA ALA A 98 5.90 3.29 -4.38
C ALA A 98 5.57 2.49 -5.63
N ASP A 99 4.93 1.36 -5.45
CA ASP A 99 4.58 0.48 -6.56
C ASP A 99 3.20 0.79 -7.12
N CYS A 100 2.32 1.38 -6.31
CA CYS A 100 0.96 1.72 -6.71
C CYS A 100 0.55 3.04 -6.08
N PHE A 101 -0.44 3.69 -6.69
CA PHE A 101 -0.99 4.95 -6.19
C PHE A 101 -2.51 4.84 -6.25
N ILE A 102 -3.18 4.96 -5.10
CA ILE A 102 -4.61 4.72 -4.98
C ILE A 102 -5.29 5.94 -4.38
N ILE A 103 -6.37 6.37 -5.02
CA ILE A 103 -7.17 7.48 -4.50
C ILE A 103 -8.25 6.90 -3.59
N LYS A 104 -8.28 7.35 -2.33
CA LYS A 104 -9.18 6.80 -1.32
C LYS A 104 -10.65 6.84 -1.73
N ASP A 105 -11.06 7.95 -2.34
CA ASP A 105 -12.46 8.14 -2.70
C ASP A 105 -12.89 7.37 -3.93
N SER A 106 -11.94 6.85 -4.69
CA SER A 106 -12.21 6.12 -5.93
C SER A 106 -11.87 4.65 -5.83
N ILE A 107 -11.64 4.15 -4.62
CA ILE A 107 -11.16 2.79 -4.43
C ILE A 107 -12.21 1.77 -4.86
N LYS A 108 -11.77 0.76 -5.59
CA LYS A 108 -12.61 -0.36 -6.00
C LYS A 108 -11.99 -1.62 -5.42
N TRP A 109 -12.66 -2.19 -4.44
CA TRP A 109 -12.08 -3.27 -3.65
C TRP A 109 -11.75 -4.51 -4.46
N GLY A 110 -12.58 -4.82 -5.48
CA GLY A 110 -12.28 -5.94 -6.38
C GLY A 110 -10.99 -5.75 -7.14
N GLN A 111 -10.71 -4.52 -7.55
CA GLN A 111 -9.45 -4.21 -8.24
C GLN A 111 -8.26 -4.30 -7.31
N ILE A 112 -8.46 -3.93 -6.04
CA ILE A 112 -7.38 -3.99 -5.05
C ILE A 112 -6.95 -5.44 -4.84
N SER A 113 -7.90 -6.35 -4.65
CA SER A 113 -7.55 -7.75 -4.45
C SER A 113 -6.91 -8.35 -5.69
N ALA A 114 -7.38 -7.99 -6.88
CA ALA A 114 -6.78 -8.46 -8.12
C ALA A 114 -5.35 -7.95 -8.27
N MET A 115 -5.11 -6.69 -7.91
CA MET A 115 -3.79 -6.10 -7.94
C MET A 115 -2.83 -6.83 -7.01
N ILE A 116 -3.27 -7.11 -5.79
CA ILE A 116 -2.43 -7.82 -4.82
C ILE A 116 -2.05 -9.20 -5.35
N ARG A 117 -3.03 -9.93 -5.90
CA ARG A 117 -2.76 -11.25 -6.46
C ARG A 117 -1.79 -11.17 -7.64
N CYS A 118 -1.91 -10.13 -8.44
CA CYS A 118 -1.03 -9.93 -9.59
C CYS A 118 0.42 -9.71 -9.15
N PHE A 119 0.63 -8.84 -8.15
CA PHE A 119 1.98 -8.61 -7.62
C PHE A 119 2.56 -9.87 -7.01
N GLN A 120 1.75 -10.62 -6.28
CA GLN A 120 2.21 -11.83 -5.64
C GLN A 120 2.61 -12.88 -6.65
N ARG A 121 1.81 -13.08 -7.70
CA ARG A 121 2.13 -14.05 -8.75
C ARG A 121 3.39 -13.67 -9.51
N ALA A 122 3.57 -12.39 -9.79
CA ALA A 122 4.76 -11.92 -10.49
C ALA A 122 6.02 -12.18 -9.68
N LYS A 123 5.95 -11.92 -8.37
CA LYS A 123 7.09 -12.20 -7.49
C LYS A 123 7.39 -13.68 -7.41
N ASP A 124 6.36 -14.50 -7.27
CA ASP A 124 6.54 -15.94 -7.13
C ASP A 124 7.10 -16.57 -8.39
N SER A 125 6.63 -16.11 -9.56
CA SER A 125 7.00 -16.73 -10.83
C SER A 125 8.30 -16.19 -11.39
N LEU A 126 8.52 -14.89 -11.30
CA LEU A 126 9.62 -14.23 -12.00
C LEU A 126 10.54 -13.44 -11.08
N GLY A 127 10.17 -13.28 -9.81
CA GLY A 127 10.91 -12.41 -8.92
C GLY A 127 10.76 -10.94 -9.27
N LEU A 128 9.77 -10.60 -10.08
CA LEU A 128 9.56 -9.24 -10.55
C LEU A 128 8.22 -8.71 -10.07
N LYS A 129 8.08 -7.37 -10.08
CA LYS A 129 6.83 -6.72 -9.77
C LYS A 129 6.30 -6.01 -11.01
N PRO A 130 4.98 -6.08 -11.24
CA PRO A 130 4.41 -5.29 -12.32
C PRO A 130 4.48 -3.81 -12.00
N SER A 131 4.55 -2.99 -13.03
CA SER A 131 4.51 -1.55 -12.87
C SER A 131 3.05 -1.12 -12.99
N CYS A 132 2.47 -0.65 -11.88
CA CYS A 132 1.06 -0.29 -11.90
C CYS A 132 0.75 0.89 -10.98
N VAL A 133 1.57 1.92 -11.04
CA VAL A 133 1.44 3.07 -10.15
C VAL A 133 0.05 3.71 -10.20
N ARG A 134 -0.65 3.55 -11.32
CA ARG A 134 -1.94 4.20 -11.51
C ARG A 134 -3.13 3.26 -11.50
N LEU A 135 -2.93 2.02 -11.11
CA LEU A 135 -3.96 1.00 -11.29
C LEU A 135 -5.34 1.43 -10.83
N ALA A 136 -5.46 1.83 -9.56
CA ALA A 136 -6.78 2.10 -8.99
C ALA A 136 -7.32 3.46 -9.36
N SER A 137 -6.47 4.41 -9.74
CA SER A 137 -6.91 5.76 -10.08
C SER A 137 -7.29 5.86 -11.55
N GLU A 138 -7.14 4.80 -12.29
CA GLU A 138 -7.50 4.78 -13.70
C GLU A 138 -8.79 4.03 -13.94
N GLY A 139 -9.69 4.14 -12.99
CA GLY A 139 -11.00 3.54 -13.15
C GLY A 139 -11.80 4.13 -14.29
N SER A 140 -11.46 5.31 -14.73
CA SER A 140 -12.14 5.91 -15.86
C SER A 140 -11.47 5.48 -17.14
N PRO A 141 -12.25 5.14 -18.15
CA PRO A 141 -11.66 4.81 -19.45
C PRO A 141 -10.97 6.00 -20.07
N ARG A 142 -10.01 5.73 -20.84
CA ARG A 142 -9.32 6.75 -21.60
C ARG A 142 -9.88 6.84 -22.98
#